data_ff1241878ef2d1a35091717bcf1921a8
#
_entry.id   ff1241878ef2d1a35091717bcf1921a8
#
_cell.length_a   1.000
_cell.length_b   1.000
_cell.length_c   1.000
_cell.angle_alpha   90.00
_cell.angle_beta   90.00
_cell.angle_gamma   90.00
#
_symmetry.space_group_name_H-M   'P 1'
#
loop_
_entity.id
_entity.type
_entity.pdbx_description
1 polymer ?
#
loop_
_entity_poly.entity_id
_entity_poly.type
_entity_poly.pdbx_seq_one_letter_code
_entity_poly.pdbx_strand_id
1 'polypeptide(L)'
;MKEINVAVTGGAGQIAYSLLPRLVSGETFGVDTKVNLRLIEIPQVVDKLEGTIMELIDCGFEQTGSLLATADIKEGVKDAHWVLLVGSIPRGIVVDGKKIEERSDLLKINGGIFTDQGEAIGKLAQEDAKILVVGNPANTNALIGRTKSENPAQSWFAMTALDANRAKAQLAEKAGAEISSVTNMTVWGNHSPTMYPDPYNAQIDGVSAVEGINDLDWVENEYLPLVQQRGKPVIDARGASSAASAANAAIDTVKAVDNKTEEGDWFSAAVPSDGSYGIPEDLIFGFPLTSNGQGKIDIVQGIELNDFAQAKIKITTDELLSEKEAVKDLLD
;
A
#
# COMPACT_ATOMS: atom_id res chain seq x y z
N MET A 1 -0.36 -19.75 -21.25
CA MET A 1 -0.47 -18.64 -20.29
C MET A 1 0.71 -18.67 -19.33
N LYS A 2 1.25 -17.54 -18.98
CA LYS A 2 2.20 -17.40 -17.86
C LYS A 2 1.46 -17.76 -16.57
N GLU A 3 2.14 -18.33 -15.58
CA GLU A 3 1.55 -18.59 -14.27
C GLU A 3 2.28 -17.78 -13.19
N ILE A 4 1.53 -17.21 -12.26
CA ILE A 4 2.07 -16.51 -11.10
C ILE A 4 1.37 -16.97 -9.82
N ASN A 5 2.11 -16.96 -8.73
CA ASN A 5 1.58 -17.24 -7.39
C ASN A 5 1.43 -15.93 -6.65
N VAL A 6 0.23 -15.66 -6.14
CA VAL A 6 -0.10 -14.47 -5.37
C VAL A 6 -0.63 -14.88 -4.00
N ALA A 7 0.02 -14.45 -2.94
CA ALA A 7 -0.40 -14.67 -1.56
C ALA A 7 -1.09 -13.42 -1.02
N VAL A 8 -2.21 -13.60 -0.31
CA VAL A 8 -2.98 -12.50 0.28
C VAL A 8 -3.31 -12.84 1.73
N THR A 9 -2.81 -12.05 2.68
CA THR A 9 -3.17 -12.17 4.10
C THR A 9 -4.45 -11.40 4.42
N GLY A 10 -5.18 -11.81 5.46
CA GLY A 10 -6.47 -11.21 5.77
C GLY A 10 -7.53 -11.55 4.72
N GLY A 11 -7.44 -12.76 4.16
CA GLY A 11 -8.25 -13.21 3.01
C GLY A 11 -9.76 -13.19 3.24
N ALA A 12 -10.22 -13.26 4.50
CA ALA A 12 -11.63 -13.16 4.87
C ALA A 12 -12.12 -11.72 5.11
N GLY A 13 -11.22 -10.72 4.98
CA GLY A 13 -11.54 -9.32 5.21
C GLY A 13 -12.23 -8.64 4.02
N GLN A 14 -12.87 -7.49 4.28
CA GLN A 14 -13.60 -6.74 3.24
C GLN A 14 -12.69 -6.22 2.10
N ILE A 15 -11.44 -5.85 2.43
CA ILE A 15 -10.48 -5.42 1.41
C ILE A 15 -10.16 -6.59 0.50
N ALA A 16 -9.82 -7.76 1.08
CA ALA A 16 -9.54 -8.97 0.30
C ALA A 16 -10.74 -9.37 -0.56
N TYR A 17 -11.96 -9.39 -0.01
CA TYR A 17 -13.16 -9.71 -0.77
C TYR A 17 -13.37 -8.80 -1.99
N SER A 18 -13.02 -7.51 -1.89
CA SER A 18 -13.07 -6.58 -3.04
C SER A 18 -11.88 -6.74 -3.99
N LEU A 19 -10.75 -7.26 -3.52
CA LEU A 19 -9.50 -7.39 -4.25
C LEU A 19 -9.42 -8.69 -5.06
N LEU A 20 -9.78 -9.81 -4.43
CA LEU A 20 -9.51 -11.15 -4.94
C LEU A 20 -10.08 -11.43 -6.33
N PRO A 21 -11.35 -11.10 -6.64
CA PRO A 21 -11.89 -11.31 -7.99
C PRO A 21 -11.10 -10.56 -9.07
N ARG A 22 -10.62 -9.36 -8.75
CA ARG A 22 -9.86 -8.51 -9.68
C ARG A 22 -8.44 -9.03 -9.93
N LEU A 23 -7.84 -9.72 -8.96
CA LEU A 23 -6.55 -10.38 -9.15
C LEU A 23 -6.63 -11.53 -10.17
N VAL A 24 -7.76 -12.23 -10.24
CA VAL A 24 -7.96 -13.42 -11.11
C VAL A 24 -8.80 -13.14 -12.35
N SER A 25 -9.26 -11.90 -12.59
CA SER A 25 -10.07 -11.55 -13.77
C SER A 25 -9.27 -11.24 -15.02
N GLY A 26 -7.94 -11.18 -14.92
CA GLY A 26 -7.07 -10.65 -15.98
C GLY A 26 -6.87 -9.14 -15.93
N GLU A 27 -7.60 -8.40 -15.09
CA GLU A 27 -7.45 -6.95 -14.92
C GLU A 27 -6.09 -6.54 -14.37
N THR A 28 -5.57 -7.30 -13.41
CA THR A 28 -4.33 -6.94 -12.69
C THR A 28 -3.08 -7.41 -13.41
N PHE A 29 -3.04 -8.67 -13.84
CA PHE A 29 -1.84 -9.31 -14.40
C PHE A 29 -1.92 -9.62 -15.89
N GLY A 30 -3.00 -9.17 -16.55
CA GLY A 30 -3.26 -9.41 -17.97
C GLY A 30 -3.98 -10.73 -18.24
N VAL A 31 -4.68 -10.78 -19.39
CA VAL A 31 -5.53 -11.92 -19.81
C VAL A 31 -4.73 -13.19 -20.14
N ASP A 32 -3.44 -13.05 -20.41
CA ASP A 32 -2.55 -14.18 -20.71
C ASP A 32 -1.85 -14.77 -19.47
N THR A 33 -2.24 -14.34 -18.27
CA THR A 33 -1.62 -14.78 -17.01
C THR A 33 -2.63 -15.53 -16.15
N LYS A 34 -2.32 -16.78 -15.79
CA LYS A 34 -3.03 -17.52 -14.74
C LYS A 34 -2.51 -17.15 -13.37
N VAL A 35 -3.41 -16.90 -12.45
CA VAL A 35 -3.11 -16.50 -11.08
C VAL A 35 -3.48 -17.59 -10.10
N ASN A 36 -2.47 -18.20 -9.49
CA ASN A 36 -2.64 -19.11 -8.36
C ASN A 36 -2.76 -18.27 -7.08
N LEU A 37 -3.95 -18.23 -6.48
CA LEU A 37 -4.19 -17.47 -5.25
C LEU A 37 -4.01 -18.32 -4.00
N ARG A 38 -3.36 -17.76 -3.03
CA ARG A 38 -3.18 -18.32 -1.69
C ARG A 38 -3.73 -17.34 -0.66
N LEU A 39 -4.87 -17.72 -0.10
CA LEU A 39 -5.60 -16.94 0.88
C LEU A 39 -5.15 -17.36 2.26
N ILE A 40 -4.57 -16.42 3.00
CA ILE A 40 -3.99 -16.67 4.32
C ILE A 40 -4.84 -15.96 5.36
N GLU A 41 -5.25 -16.69 6.41
CA GLU A 41 -6.05 -16.13 7.48
C GLU A 41 -5.66 -16.76 8.83
N ILE A 42 -6.08 -16.14 9.92
CA ILE A 42 -5.88 -16.71 11.25
C ILE A 42 -6.73 -17.98 11.43
N PRO A 43 -6.30 -18.95 12.27
CA PRO A 43 -7.02 -20.22 12.44
C PRO A 43 -8.49 -20.08 12.82
N GLN A 44 -8.84 -19.00 13.55
CA GLN A 44 -10.21 -18.77 14.04
C GLN A 44 -11.22 -18.42 12.94
N VAL A 45 -10.75 -18.00 11.75
CA VAL A 45 -11.62 -17.56 10.66
C VAL A 45 -11.25 -18.18 9.30
N VAL A 46 -10.23 -19.02 9.23
CA VAL A 46 -9.76 -19.64 7.98
C VAL A 46 -10.88 -20.44 7.26
N ASP A 47 -11.79 -21.07 8.00
CA ASP A 47 -12.92 -21.80 7.43
C ASP A 47 -13.85 -20.92 6.58
N LYS A 48 -13.88 -19.60 6.82
CA LYS A 48 -14.65 -18.66 5.99
C LYS A 48 -14.10 -18.51 4.59
N LEU A 49 -12.84 -18.84 4.38
CA LEU A 49 -12.19 -18.78 3.06
C LEU A 49 -12.77 -19.82 2.09
N GLU A 50 -13.37 -20.91 2.58
CA GLU A 50 -14.05 -21.88 1.70
C GLU A 50 -15.16 -21.21 0.88
N GLY A 51 -15.98 -20.36 1.53
CA GLY A 51 -17.01 -19.60 0.84
C GLY A 51 -16.43 -18.61 -0.17
N THR A 52 -15.34 -17.92 0.19
CA THR A 52 -14.65 -17.00 -0.73
C THR A 52 -14.08 -17.74 -1.94
N ILE A 53 -13.54 -18.95 -1.76
CA ILE A 53 -13.04 -19.79 -2.86
C ILE A 53 -14.20 -20.21 -3.77
N MET A 54 -15.35 -20.61 -3.21
CA MET A 54 -16.53 -20.98 -4.00
C MET A 54 -16.96 -19.82 -4.90
N GLU A 55 -17.05 -18.60 -4.36
CA GLU A 55 -17.40 -17.41 -5.14
C GLU A 55 -16.37 -17.07 -6.22
N LEU A 56 -15.08 -17.23 -5.93
CA LEU A 56 -14.03 -17.04 -6.95
C LEU A 56 -14.15 -18.04 -8.10
N ILE A 57 -14.55 -19.27 -7.81
CA ILE A 57 -14.85 -20.30 -8.83
C ILE A 57 -16.11 -19.89 -9.62
N ASP A 58 -17.16 -19.45 -8.94
CA ASP A 58 -18.43 -19.02 -9.53
C ASP A 58 -18.29 -17.77 -10.43
N CYS A 59 -17.25 -16.95 -10.20
CA CYS A 59 -16.91 -15.86 -11.11
C CYS A 59 -16.54 -16.32 -12.52
N GLY A 60 -16.06 -17.55 -12.69
CA GLY A 60 -15.83 -18.17 -14.01
C GLY A 60 -14.72 -17.54 -14.83
N PHE A 61 -13.75 -16.88 -14.19
CA PHE A 61 -12.62 -16.26 -14.91
C PHE A 61 -11.62 -17.31 -15.40
N GLU A 62 -11.25 -17.23 -16.68
CA GLU A 62 -10.28 -18.14 -17.31
C GLU A 62 -8.86 -18.01 -16.70
N GLN A 63 -8.55 -16.86 -16.12
CA GLN A 63 -7.27 -16.56 -15.48
C GLN A 63 -7.17 -17.11 -14.06
N THR A 64 -8.25 -17.67 -13.51
CA THR A 64 -8.19 -18.33 -12.21
C THR A 64 -7.37 -19.60 -12.33
N GLY A 65 -6.27 -19.66 -11.57
CA GLY A 65 -5.44 -20.84 -11.40
C GLY A 65 -5.88 -21.68 -10.19
N SER A 66 -4.92 -22.24 -9.46
CA SER A 66 -5.21 -22.93 -8.20
C SER A 66 -5.60 -21.95 -7.10
N LEU A 67 -6.52 -22.37 -6.23
CA LEU A 67 -6.97 -21.62 -5.06
C LEU A 67 -6.64 -22.42 -3.81
N LEU A 68 -5.97 -21.81 -2.84
CA LEU A 68 -5.59 -22.40 -1.56
C LEU A 68 -6.05 -21.51 -0.42
N ALA A 69 -6.72 -22.07 0.57
CA ALA A 69 -6.97 -21.42 1.87
C ALA A 69 -6.10 -22.08 2.94
N THR A 70 -5.40 -21.29 3.73
CA THR A 70 -4.52 -21.81 4.78
C THR A 70 -4.40 -20.85 5.96
N ALA A 71 -4.16 -21.41 7.14
CA ALA A 71 -3.74 -20.65 8.32
C ALA A 71 -2.21 -20.68 8.53
N ASP A 72 -1.47 -21.43 7.71
CA ASP A 72 -0.02 -21.50 7.78
C ASP A 72 0.61 -20.47 6.81
N ILE A 73 1.22 -19.44 7.37
CA ILE A 73 1.92 -18.41 6.58
C ILE A 73 2.99 -19.01 5.66
N LYS A 74 3.68 -20.07 6.11
CA LYS A 74 4.74 -20.71 5.34
C LYS A 74 4.22 -21.41 4.10
N GLU A 75 3.09 -22.10 4.23
CA GLU A 75 2.39 -22.69 3.09
C GLU A 75 1.88 -21.62 2.12
N GLY A 76 1.29 -20.56 2.68
CA GLY A 76 0.70 -19.50 1.88
C GLY A 76 1.68 -18.69 1.05
N VAL A 77 2.86 -18.36 1.57
CA VAL A 77 3.87 -17.54 0.86
C VAL A 77 4.85 -18.35 0.00
N LYS A 78 4.79 -19.68 0.06
CA LYS A 78 5.74 -20.53 -0.66
C LYS A 78 5.69 -20.27 -2.16
N ASP A 79 6.84 -19.98 -2.78
CA ASP A 79 7.03 -19.68 -4.20
C ASP A 79 6.16 -18.51 -4.71
N ALA A 80 5.71 -17.59 -3.82
CA ALA A 80 4.91 -16.44 -4.20
C ALA A 80 5.74 -15.41 -4.97
N HIS A 81 5.20 -14.89 -6.08
CA HIS A 81 5.76 -13.79 -6.86
C HIS A 81 5.31 -12.44 -6.30
N TRP A 82 4.06 -12.39 -5.82
CA TRP A 82 3.48 -11.27 -5.11
C TRP A 82 2.94 -11.72 -3.76
N VAL A 83 3.22 -10.92 -2.73
CA VAL A 83 2.61 -11.09 -1.40
C VAL A 83 1.91 -9.79 -1.01
N LEU A 84 0.59 -9.85 -0.86
CA LEU A 84 -0.23 -8.71 -0.44
C LEU A 84 -0.57 -8.88 1.04
N LEU A 85 0.09 -8.11 1.88
CA LEU A 85 -0.08 -8.14 3.34
C LEU A 85 -1.20 -7.19 3.74
N VAL A 86 -2.45 -7.67 3.58
CA VAL A 86 -3.67 -6.90 3.82
C VAL A 86 -4.14 -7.02 5.26
N GLY A 87 -3.93 -8.19 5.87
CA GLY A 87 -4.34 -8.47 7.24
C GLY A 87 -3.55 -7.67 8.27
N SER A 88 -4.26 -7.02 9.17
CA SER A 88 -3.69 -6.40 10.36
C SER A 88 -4.74 -6.28 11.46
N ILE A 89 -4.31 -6.17 12.71
CA ILE A 89 -5.19 -5.94 13.84
C ILE A 89 -5.60 -4.47 13.86
N PRO A 90 -6.91 -4.14 13.74
CA PRO A 90 -7.38 -2.77 13.77
C PRO A 90 -7.46 -2.22 15.21
N ARG A 91 -7.54 -0.89 15.32
CA ARG A 91 -7.82 -0.24 16.60
C ARG A 91 -9.21 -0.60 17.12
N GLY A 92 -9.36 -0.57 18.45
CA GLY A 92 -10.65 -0.72 19.13
C GLY A 92 -11.07 -2.15 19.40
N ILE A 93 -10.34 -3.16 18.94
CA ILE A 93 -10.60 -4.55 19.28
C ILE A 93 -9.94 -4.95 20.60
N VAL A 94 -10.41 -6.05 21.16
CA VAL A 94 -9.87 -6.64 22.36
C VAL A 94 -8.96 -7.81 21.98
N VAL A 95 -7.70 -7.74 22.37
CA VAL A 95 -6.70 -8.82 22.23
C VAL A 95 -6.24 -9.20 23.63
N ASP A 96 -6.32 -10.46 23.99
CA ASP A 96 -5.94 -11.00 25.29
C ASP A 96 -6.54 -10.22 26.50
N GLY A 97 -7.80 -9.78 26.35
CA GLY A 97 -8.54 -9.03 27.38
C GLY A 97 -8.19 -7.54 27.46
N LYS A 98 -7.26 -7.04 26.65
CA LYS A 98 -6.90 -5.62 26.57
C LYS A 98 -7.46 -4.99 25.29
N LYS A 99 -8.18 -3.86 25.44
CA LYS A 99 -8.64 -3.08 24.29
C LYS A 99 -7.47 -2.32 23.67
N ILE A 100 -7.26 -2.47 22.37
CA ILE A 100 -6.16 -1.85 21.63
C ILE A 100 -6.59 -0.45 21.16
N GLU A 101 -6.21 0.56 21.92
CA GLU A 101 -6.56 1.97 21.64
C GLU A 101 -5.32 2.80 21.33
N GLU A 102 -4.22 2.54 22.04
CA GLU A 102 -2.97 3.27 21.89
C GLU A 102 -2.20 2.86 20.64
N ARG A 103 -1.58 3.86 19.96
CA ARG A 103 -0.75 3.61 18.77
C ARG A 103 0.42 2.67 19.06
N SER A 104 1.04 2.80 20.23
CA SER A 104 2.15 1.94 20.66
C SER A 104 1.76 0.46 20.83
N ASP A 105 0.57 0.19 21.35
CA ASP A 105 0.06 -1.18 21.47
C ASP A 105 -0.20 -1.78 20.07
N LEU A 106 -0.78 -0.98 19.19
CA LEU A 106 -1.05 -1.39 17.80
C LEU A 106 0.23 -1.73 17.05
N LEU A 107 1.27 -0.90 17.20
CA LEU A 107 2.59 -1.12 16.62
C LEU A 107 3.22 -2.42 17.10
N LYS A 108 3.18 -2.70 18.39
CA LYS A 108 3.77 -3.92 18.97
C LYS A 108 3.05 -5.20 18.53
N ILE A 109 1.70 -5.19 18.55
CA ILE A 109 0.91 -6.37 18.19
C ILE A 109 1.05 -6.68 16.70
N ASN A 110 0.86 -5.68 15.84
CA ASN A 110 1.06 -5.87 14.41
C ASN A 110 2.51 -6.20 14.10
N GLY A 111 3.47 -5.55 14.78
CA GLY A 111 4.89 -5.83 14.60
C GLY A 111 5.25 -7.30 14.79
N GLY A 112 4.69 -7.98 15.78
CA GLY A 112 4.88 -9.43 15.98
C GLY A 112 4.38 -10.24 14.77
N ILE A 113 3.19 -9.89 14.23
CA ILE A 113 2.63 -10.55 13.04
C ILE A 113 3.56 -10.36 11.83
N PHE A 114 4.04 -9.14 11.61
CA PHE A 114 4.91 -8.82 10.47
C PHE A 114 6.34 -9.38 10.62
N THR A 115 6.79 -9.67 11.84
CA THR A 115 8.02 -10.43 12.10
C THR A 115 7.90 -11.84 11.51
N ASP A 116 6.90 -12.60 11.91
CA ASP A 116 6.69 -13.97 11.45
C ASP A 116 6.46 -14.04 9.93
N GLN A 117 5.69 -13.07 9.41
CA GLN A 117 5.44 -12.96 7.96
C GLN A 117 6.72 -12.62 7.19
N GLY A 118 7.54 -11.67 7.67
CA GLY A 118 8.82 -11.30 7.06
C GLY A 118 9.77 -12.48 6.95
N GLU A 119 9.96 -13.22 8.06
CA GLU A 119 10.80 -14.42 8.08
C GLU A 119 10.33 -15.51 7.11
N ALA A 120 9.01 -15.76 7.03
CA ALA A 120 8.46 -16.75 6.12
C ALA A 120 8.64 -16.33 4.66
N ILE A 121 8.38 -15.07 4.33
CA ILE A 121 8.52 -14.48 3.00
C ILE A 121 9.98 -14.55 2.55
N GLY A 122 10.92 -14.12 3.39
CA GLY A 122 12.35 -14.12 3.06
C GLY A 122 12.90 -15.50 2.69
N LYS A 123 12.38 -16.53 3.36
CA LYS A 123 12.85 -17.91 3.20
C LYS A 123 12.12 -18.70 2.10
N LEU A 124 10.87 -18.37 1.79
CA LEU A 124 9.97 -19.26 1.05
C LEU A 124 9.32 -18.64 -0.19
N ALA A 125 9.21 -17.32 -0.28
CA ALA A 125 8.74 -16.65 -1.49
C ALA A 125 9.81 -16.69 -2.58
N GLN A 126 9.48 -16.25 -3.79
CA GLN A 126 10.48 -16.11 -4.86
C GLN A 126 11.61 -15.17 -4.43
N GLU A 127 12.80 -15.40 -4.97
CA GLU A 127 13.98 -14.60 -4.64
C GLU A 127 13.76 -13.11 -4.90
N ASP A 128 13.05 -12.79 -5.98
CA ASP A 128 12.69 -11.44 -6.42
C ASP A 128 11.22 -11.07 -6.13
N ALA A 129 10.60 -11.72 -5.14
CA ALA A 129 9.21 -11.48 -4.79
C ALA A 129 8.95 -9.99 -4.47
N LYS A 130 7.76 -9.55 -4.84
CA LYS A 130 7.26 -8.20 -4.55
C LYS A 130 6.25 -8.26 -3.42
N ILE A 131 6.43 -7.43 -2.42
CA ILE A 131 5.62 -7.44 -1.20
C ILE A 131 4.95 -6.08 -1.05
N LEU A 132 3.62 -6.06 -1.02
CA LEU A 132 2.83 -4.85 -0.77
C LEU A 132 2.15 -4.93 0.58
N VAL A 133 2.51 -4.03 1.47
CA VAL A 133 1.90 -3.90 2.79
C VAL A 133 0.75 -2.90 2.72
N VAL A 134 -0.45 -3.39 3.05
CA VAL A 134 -1.70 -2.62 3.12
C VAL A 134 -2.17 -2.47 4.56
N GLY A 135 -1.87 -3.46 5.40
CA GLY A 135 -2.23 -3.50 6.81
C GLY A 135 -1.51 -2.43 7.64
N ASN A 136 -2.29 -1.63 8.39
CA ASN A 136 -1.77 -0.50 9.15
C ASN A 136 -1.14 -0.90 10.49
N PRO A 137 -0.07 -0.14 10.91
CA PRO A 137 0.62 0.99 10.26
C PRO A 137 1.52 0.51 9.10
N ALA A 138 1.16 0.85 7.85
CA ALA A 138 1.71 0.19 6.68
C ALA A 138 3.23 0.38 6.52
N ASN A 139 3.74 1.60 6.68
CA ASN A 139 5.17 1.88 6.54
C ASN A 139 6.02 1.14 7.59
N THR A 140 5.61 1.20 8.85
CA THR A 140 6.34 0.55 9.95
C THR A 140 6.23 -0.97 9.87
N ASN A 141 5.08 -1.51 9.50
CA ASN A 141 4.90 -2.94 9.25
C ASN A 141 5.80 -3.42 8.09
N ALA A 142 5.91 -2.63 7.02
CA ALA A 142 6.81 -2.93 5.90
C ALA A 142 8.27 -2.89 6.33
N LEU A 143 8.66 -1.95 7.19
CA LEU A 143 10.01 -1.89 7.76
C LEU A 143 10.34 -3.16 8.55
N ILE A 144 9.45 -3.60 9.45
CA ILE A 144 9.64 -4.82 10.25
C ILE A 144 9.74 -6.04 9.33
N GLY A 145 8.76 -6.23 8.44
CA GLY A 145 8.73 -7.38 7.54
C GLY A 145 9.97 -7.46 6.65
N ARG A 146 10.40 -6.33 6.08
CA ARG A 146 11.62 -6.24 5.26
C ARG A 146 12.87 -6.60 6.06
N THR A 147 13.00 -6.06 7.27
CA THR A 147 14.15 -6.35 8.16
C THR A 147 14.22 -7.84 8.47
N LYS A 148 13.10 -8.46 8.80
CA LYS A 148 13.01 -9.89 9.15
C LYS A 148 13.05 -10.84 7.95
N SER A 149 12.78 -10.34 6.74
CA SER A 149 12.97 -11.11 5.50
C SER A 149 14.44 -11.47 5.25
N GLU A 150 15.36 -10.58 5.63
CA GLU A 150 16.82 -10.74 5.38
C GLU A 150 17.17 -11.00 3.91
N ASN A 151 16.22 -10.80 2.97
CA ASN A 151 16.42 -11.02 1.54
C ASN A 151 16.47 -9.68 0.79
N PRO A 152 17.64 -9.19 0.40
CA PRO A 152 17.77 -7.87 -0.24
C PRO A 152 17.28 -7.84 -1.69
N ALA A 153 17.04 -8.99 -2.32
CA ALA A 153 16.51 -9.06 -3.69
C ALA A 153 14.99 -8.84 -3.74
N GLN A 154 14.29 -9.00 -2.61
CA GLN A 154 12.86 -8.77 -2.52
C GLN A 154 12.52 -7.29 -2.47
N SER A 155 11.48 -6.89 -3.19
CA SER A 155 11.00 -5.51 -3.23
C SER A 155 9.84 -5.31 -2.26
N TRP A 156 10.02 -4.42 -1.31
CA TRP A 156 9.01 -4.11 -0.29
C TRP A 156 8.39 -2.74 -0.52
N PHE A 157 7.06 -2.71 -0.50
CA PHE A 157 6.25 -1.50 -0.68
C PHE A 157 5.25 -1.36 0.47
N ALA A 158 4.97 -0.12 0.92
CA ALA A 158 3.77 0.18 1.68
C ALA A 158 2.83 1.03 0.81
N MET A 159 1.53 0.76 0.91
CA MET A 159 0.52 1.36 0.04
C MET A 159 0.24 2.81 0.40
N THR A 160 0.60 3.75 -0.49
CA THR A 160 0.17 5.15 -0.46
C THR A 160 -0.75 5.51 -1.62
N ALA A 161 -1.00 4.57 -2.54
CA ALA A 161 -1.84 4.81 -3.71
C ALA A 161 -3.29 5.18 -3.37
N LEU A 162 -3.83 4.71 -2.22
CA LEU A 162 -5.15 5.14 -1.76
C LEU A 162 -5.19 6.65 -1.49
N ASP A 163 -4.14 7.18 -0.89
CA ASP A 163 -4.03 8.60 -0.57
C ASP A 163 -3.77 9.41 -1.85
N ALA A 164 -2.95 8.88 -2.76
CA ALA A 164 -2.74 9.48 -4.08
C ALA A 164 -4.05 9.54 -4.89
N ASN A 165 -4.86 8.50 -4.88
CA ASN A 165 -6.16 8.49 -5.56
C ASN A 165 -7.14 9.51 -4.94
N ARG A 166 -7.15 9.64 -3.61
CA ARG A 166 -7.92 10.68 -2.91
C ARG A 166 -7.45 12.08 -3.29
N ALA A 167 -6.14 12.28 -3.34
CA ALA A 167 -5.51 13.53 -3.71
C ALA A 167 -5.86 13.94 -5.13
N LYS A 168 -5.70 13.02 -6.10
CA LYS A 168 -6.08 13.22 -7.50
C LYS A 168 -7.56 13.60 -7.63
N ALA A 169 -8.45 12.89 -6.92
CA ALA A 169 -9.88 13.18 -6.96
C ALA A 169 -10.23 14.58 -6.43
N GLN A 170 -9.58 15.05 -5.36
CA GLN A 170 -9.82 16.39 -4.81
C GLN A 170 -9.28 17.50 -5.73
N LEU A 171 -8.09 17.31 -6.33
CA LEU A 171 -7.55 18.26 -7.29
C LEU A 171 -8.42 18.35 -8.56
N ALA A 172 -8.83 17.21 -9.10
CA ALA A 172 -9.70 17.15 -10.26
C ALA A 172 -11.06 17.81 -10.02
N GLU A 173 -11.70 17.50 -8.88
CA GLU A 173 -12.98 18.11 -8.48
C GLU A 173 -12.88 19.63 -8.37
N LYS A 174 -11.84 20.14 -7.70
CA LYS A 174 -11.61 21.58 -7.51
C LYS A 174 -11.35 22.30 -8.84
N ALA A 175 -10.63 21.66 -9.76
CA ALA A 175 -10.32 22.21 -11.08
C ALA A 175 -11.44 22.03 -12.10
N GLY A 176 -12.47 21.20 -11.82
CA GLY A 176 -13.49 20.84 -12.79
C GLY A 176 -12.95 19.97 -13.94
N ALA A 177 -11.92 19.13 -13.65
CA ALA A 177 -11.22 18.29 -14.61
C ALA A 177 -11.52 16.80 -14.40
N GLU A 178 -11.13 15.96 -15.34
CA GLU A 178 -11.20 14.51 -15.19
C GLU A 178 -10.08 14.00 -14.26
N ILE A 179 -10.36 12.98 -13.44
CA ILE A 179 -9.33 12.41 -12.54
C ILE A 179 -8.14 11.85 -13.32
N SER A 180 -8.38 11.31 -14.51
CA SER A 180 -7.34 10.76 -15.40
C SER A 180 -6.38 11.82 -15.93
N SER A 181 -6.74 13.10 -15.93
CA SER A 181 -5.86 14.20 -16.33
C SER A 181 -4.87 14.62 -15.23
N VAL A 182 -5.05 14.11 -13.99
CA VAL A 182 -4.14 14.40 -12.88
C VAL A 182 -2.97 13.42 -12.87
N THR A 183 -1.79 13.92 -13.20
CA THR A 183 -0.51 13.19 -13.25
C THR A 183 0.45 13.67 -12.17
N ASN A 184 1.59 13.00 -12.06
CA ASN A 184 2.70 13.43 -11.17
C ASN A 184 2.29 13.56 -9.68
N MET A 185 1.29 12.78 -9.23
CA MET A 185 0.86 12.82 -7.84
C MET A 185 1.81 12.03 -6.96
N THR A 186 2.36 12.69 -5.95
CA THR A 186 3.19 12.08 -4.90
C THR A 186 2.52 12.22 -3.54
N VAL A 187 2.53 11.16 -2.77
CA VAL A 187 2.25 11.19 -1.34
C VAL A 187 3.55 10.91 -0.60
N TRP A 188 4.15 11.98 -0.08
CA TRP A 188 5.40 11.89 0.67
C TRP A 188 5.14 11.37 2.08
N GLY A 189 6.02 10.48 2.55
CA GLY A 189 6.09 10.08 3.95
C GLY A 189 5.27 8.87 4.34
N ASN A 190 4.63 8.98 5.49
CA ASN A 190 3.91 7.92 6.17
C ASN A 190 2.45 7.84 5.71
N HIS A 191 1.90 6.63 5.57
CA HIS A 191 0.45 6.46 5.42
C HIS A 191 -0.27 6.78 6.74
N SER A 192 -0.37 8.05 7.08
CA SER A 192 -0.93 8.58 8.33
C SER A 192 -1.49 9.99 8.12
N PRO A 193 -2.12 10.62 9.12
CA PRO A 193 -2.52 12.03 9.02
C PRO A 193 -1.39 13.03 8.83
N THR A 194 -0.11 12.62 8.92
CA THR A 194 1.05 13.49 8.62
C THR A 194 1.51 13.41 7.17
N MET A 195 0.96 12.50 6.34
CA MET A 195 1.30 12.39 4.93
C MET A 195 1.22 13.74 4.22
N TYR A 196 2.08 13.91 3.23
CA TYR A 196 2.03 15.10 2.39
C TYR A 196 1.70 14.73 0.93
N PRO A 197 0.42 14.78 0.54
CA PRO A 197 0.02 14.69 -0.87
C PRO A 197 0.38 16.01 -1.57
N ASP A 198 1.38 15.97 -2.45
CA ASP A 198 2.05 17.14 -3.03
C ASP A 198 1.26 17.76 -4.18
N PRO A 199 0.61 18.91 -3.99
CA PRO A 199 -0.12 19.57 -5.06
C PRO A 199 0.79 20.42 -5.97
N TYR A 200 1.99 20.78 -5.51
CA TYR A 200 2.88 21.71 -6.23
C TYR A 200 3.55 21.04 -7.43
N ASN A 201 3.84 19.74 -7.30
CA ASN A 201 4.44 18.96 -8.38
C ASN A 201 3.41 18.15 -9.18
N ALA A 202 2.15 18.06 -8.70
CA ALA A 202 1.06 17.47 -9.46
C ALA A 202 0.68 18.34 -10.67
N GLN A 203 0.21 17.69 -11.74
CA GLN A 203 -0.24 18.35 -12.95
C GLN A 203 -1.70 17.99 -13.25
N ILE A 204 -2.43 18.90 -13.92
CA ILE A 204 -3.76 18.69 -14.45
C ILE A 204 -3.70 19.10 -15.93
N ASP A 205 -3.97 18.16 -16.86
CA ASP A 205 -3.83 18.39 -18.31
C ASP A 205 -2.44 18.93 -18.71
N GLY A 206 -1.38 18.51 -18.00
CA GLY A 206 0.01 18.93 -18.25
C GLY A 206 0.38 20.33 -17.73
N VAL A 207 -0.52 20.98 -16.98
CA VAL A 207 -0.27 22.28 -16.31
C VAL A 207 -0.15 22.04 -14.81
N SER A 208 0.67 22.82 -14.09
CA SER A 208 0.75 22.76 -12.62
C SER A 208 -0.65 22.80 -11.99
N ALA A 209 -0.94 21.85 -11.11
CA ALA A 209 -2.24 21.78 -10.44
C ALA A 209 -2.54 23.04 -9.62
N VAL A 210 -1.53 23.64 -8.98
CA VAL A 210 -1.67 24.89 -8.22
C VAL A 210 -2.01 26.07 -9.14
N GLU A 211 -1.37 26.15 -10.32
CA GLU A 211 -1.67 27.20 -11.31
C GLU A 211 -3.06 27.01 -11.91
N GLY A 212 -3.43 25.77 -12.25
CA GLY A 212 -4.74 25.45 -12.84
C GLY A 212 -5.90 25.72 -11.88
N ILE A 213 -5.73 25.41 -10.60
CA ILE A 213 -6.73 25.67 -9.55
C ILE A 213 -6.79 27.16 -9.19
N ASN A 214 -5.65 27.86 -9.19
CA ASN A 214 -5.52 29.27 -8.89
C ASN A 214 -6.21 29.72 -7.57
N ASP A 215 -6.10 28.87 -6.55
CA ASP A 215 -6.65 29.09 -5.19
C ASP A 215 -5.68 28.54 -4.16
N LEU A 216 -4.61 29.30 -3.87
CA LEU A 216 -3.53 28.87 -3.00
C LEU A 216 -4.00 28.65 -1.55
N ASP A 217 -4.95 29.45 -1.09
CA ASP A 217 -5.51 29.29 0.26
C ASP A 217 -6.19 27.91 0.42
N TRP A 218 -6.98 27.51 -0.57
CA TRP A 218 -7.58 26.18 -0.59
C TRP A 218 -6.53 25.07 -0.65
N VAL A 219 -5.50 25.23 -1.47
CA VAL A 219 -4.41 24.24 -1.62
C VAL A 219 -3.69 24.01 -0.30
N GLU A 220 -3.38 25.06 0.46
CA GLU A 220 -2.59 24.96 1.68
C GLU A 220 -3.43 24.63 2.93
N ASN A 221 -4.67 25.10 3.00
CA ASN A 221 -5.48 25.05 4.20
C ASN A 221 -6.66 24.07 4.16
N GLU A 222 -7.17 23.71 2.97
CA GLU A 222 -8.32 22.81 2.85
C GLU A 222 -7.95 21.46 2.21
N TYR A 223 -7.21 21.46 1.10
CA TYR A 223 -6.87 20.25 0.36
C TYR A 223 -6.13 19.20 1.22
N LEU A 224 -5.09 19.60 1.95
CA LEU A 224 -4.33 18.65 2.78
C LEU A 224 -5.22 17.97 3.83
N PRO A 225 -6.00 18.69 4.67
CA PRO A 225 -6.91 18.06 5.61
C PRO A 225 -7.96 17.16 4.94
N LEU A 226 -8.50 17.53 3.76
CA LEU A 226 -9.46 16.72 3.02
C LEU A 226 -8.89 15.36 2.65
N VAL A 227 -7.63 15.30 2.21
CA VAL A 227 -6.96 14.04 1.86
C VAL A 227 -6.55 13.28 3.13
N GLN A 228 -5.84 13.93 4.05
CA GLN A 228 -5.28 13.33 5.27
C GLN A 228 -6.34 12.70 6.18
N GLN A 229 -7.51 13.33 6.26
CA GLN A 229 -8.58 12.92 7.17
C GLN A 229 -9.72 12.15 6.47
N ARG A 230 -9.61 11.84 5.16
CA ARG A 230 -10.67 11.21 4.37
C ARG A 230 -11.18 9.91 4.96
N GLY A 231 -10.35 9.17 5.66
CA GLY A 231 -10.74 7.91 6.30
C GLY A 231 -11.83 8.06 7.34
N LYS A 232 -11.83 9.15 8.12
CA LYS A 232 -12.81 9.38 9.18
C LYS A 232 -14.23 9.59 8.64
N PRO A 233 -14.51 10.51 7.71
CA PRO A 233 -15.84 10.63 7.09
C PRO A 233 -16.35 9.32 6.46
N VAL A 234 -15.49 8.51 5.87
CA VAL A 234 -15.87 7.19 5.32
C VAL A 234 -16.34 6.27 6.44
N ILE A 235 -15.62 6.20 7.55
CA ILE A 235 -16.00 5.38 8.72
C ILE A 235 -17.31 5.89 9.32
N ASP A 236 -17.45 7.21 9.50
CA ASP A 236 -18.64 7.82 10.11
C ASP A 236 -19.90 7.54 9.26
N ALA A 237 -19.78 7.60 7.93
CA ALA A 237 -20.92 7.38 7.02
C ALA A 237 -21.22 5.90 6.77
N ARG A 238 -20.17 5.06 6.66
CA ARG A 238 -20.30 3.64 6.24
C ARG A 238 -20.36 2.68 7.43
N GLY A 239 -19.92 3.10 8.63
CA GLY A 239 -19.76 2.23 9.80
C GLY A 239 -18.56 1.27 9.71
N ALA A 240 -17.71 1.42 8.67
CA ALA A 240 -16.53 0.58 8.45
C ALA A 240 -15.45 1.35 7.68
N SER A 241 -14.20 0.90 7.79
CA SER A 241 -13.07 1.47 7.06
C SER A 241 -13.23 1.31 5.53
N SER A 242 -12.47 2.09 4.77
CA SER A 242 -12.38 1.95 3.32
C SER A 242 -11.98 0.52 2.93
N ALA A 243 -12.73 -0.11 2.05
CA ALA A 243 -12.46 -1.45 1.54
C ALA A 243 -12.31 -1.45 0.02
N ALA A 244 -13.35 -1.05 -0.73
CA ALA A 244 -13.31 -1.03 -2.19
C ALA A 244 -12.20 -0.13 -2.73
N SER A 245 -12.05 1.10 -2.20
CA SER A 245 -11.00 2.02 -2.62
C SER A 245 -9.60 1.56 -2.19
N ALA A 246 -9.47 0.87 -1.05
CA ALA A 246 -8.20 0.29 -0.63
C ALA A 246 -7.81 -0.91 -1.53
N ALA A 247 -8.77 -1.76 -1.89
CA ALA A 247 -8.55 -2.83 -2.86
C ALA A 247 -8.15 -2.29 -4.24
N ASN A 248 -8.82 -1.24 -4.70
CA ASN A 248 -8.44 -0.57 -5.96
C ASN A 248 -7.01 -0.03 -5.91
N ALA A 249 -6.66 0.68 -4.85
CA ALA A 249 -5.32 1.24 -4.68
C ALA A 249 -4.22 0.17 -4.59
N ALA A 250 -4.52 -0.99 -3.99
CA ALA A 250 -3.60 -2.13 -4.00
C ALA A 250 -3.37 -2.65 -5.42
N ILE A 251 -4.43 -2.77 -6.24
CA ILE A 251 -4.33 -3.15 -7.66
C ILE A 251 -3.55 -2.10 -8.45
N ASP A 252 -3.86 -0.81 -8.24
CA ASP A 252 -3.14 0.28 -8.90
C ASP A 252 -1.64 0.22 -8.60
N THR A 253 -1.26 -0.07 -7.35
CA THR A 253 0.15 -0.23 -6.97
C THR A 253 0.78 -1.43 -7.67
N VAL A 254 0.13 -2.61 -7.67
CA VAL A 254 0.64 -3.82 -8.35
C VAL A 254 0.83 -3.53 -9.84
N LYS A 255 -0.15 -2.93 -10.49
CA LYS A 255 -0.07 -2.55 -11.91
C LYS A 255 1.04 -1.54 -12.19
N ALA A 256 1.20 -0.53 -11.35
CA ALA A 256 2.23 0.48 -11.50
C ALA A 256 3.65 -0.10 -11.36
N VAL A 257 3.83 -1.08 -10.46
CA VAL A 257 5.11 -1.77 -10.27
C VAL A 257 5.42 -2.73 -11.43
N ASP A 258 4.41 -3.46 -11.94
CA ASP A 258 4.60 -4.48 -12.97
C ASP A 258 4.63 -3.92 -14.40
N ASN A 259 4.13 -2.70 -14.62
CA ASN A 259 4.15 -2.06 -15.93
C ASN A 259 5.15 -0.91 -15.98
N LYS A 260 5.63 -0.62 -17.19
CA LYS A 260 6.48 0.55 -17.42
C LYS A 260 5.67 1.83 -17.16
N THR A 261 6.22 2.73 -16.35
CA THR A 261 5.64 4.06 -16.13
C THR A 261 5.65 4.87 -17.41
N GLU A 262 4.59 5.61 -17.68
CA GLU A 262 4.49 6.53 -18.82
C GLU A 262 5.57 7.63 -18.73
N GLU A 263 6.08 8.06 -19.86
CA GLU A 263 7.12 9.09 -19.90
C GLU A 263 6.60 10.43 -19.36
N GLY A 264 7.31 10.99 -18.39
CA GLY A 264 6.93 12.26 -17.74
C GLY A 264 5.96 12.12 -16.59
N ASP A 265 5.49 10.90 -16.26
CA ASP A 265 4.66 10.63 -15.07
C ASP A 265 5.40 9.76 -14.05
N TRP A 266 4.82 9.60 -12.88
CA TRP A 266 5.25 8.69 -11.82
C TRP A 266 4.06 8.23 -10.98
N PHE A 267 4.28 7.18 -10.19
CA PHE A 267 3.31 6.71 -9.21
C PHE A 267 3.82 6.87 -7.78
N SER A 268 2.93 6.81 -6.81
CA SER A 268 3.25 6.95 -5.39
C SER A 268 3.16 5.60 -4.67
N ALA A 269 4.25 5.18 -4.04
CA ALA A 269 4.29 4.12 -3.05
C ALA A 269 5.41 4.39 -2.04
N ALA A 270 5.32 3.78 -0.85
CA ALA A 270 6.41 3.87 0.10
C ALA A 270 7.38 2.70 -0.12
N VAL A 271 8.67 3.02 -0.19
CA VAL A 271 9.79 2.09 -0.41
C VAL A 271 10.91 2.35 0.58
N PRO A 272 11.88 1.43 0.73
CA PRO A 272 13.10 1.72 1.47
C PRO A 272 13.77 2.98 0.94
N SER A 273 14.04 3.93 1.80
CA SER A 273 14.76 5.14 1.44
C SER A 273 16.21 4.80 1.05
N ASP A 274 16.70 5.43 0.00
CA ASP A 274 18.11 5.40 -0.45
C ASP A 274 18.88 6.69 -0.09
N GLY A 275 18.32 7.50 0.80
CA GLY A 275 18.87 8.82 1.17
C GLY A 275 18.38 9.97 0.28
N SER A 276 17.61 9.68 -0.77
CA SER A 276 17.01 10.70 -1.64
C SER A 276 16.22 11.72 -0.82
N TYR A 277 16.31 12.98 -1.22
CA TYR A 277 15.65 14.12 -0.56
C TYR A 277 16.05 14.30 0.91
N GLY A 278 17.18 13.72 1.35
CA GLY A 278 17.64 13.78 2.74
C GLY A 278 16.86 12.92 3.72
N ILE A 279 16.03 12.00 3.22
CA ILE A 279 15.28 11.05 4.06
C ILE A 279 16.23 9.95 4.54
N PRO A 280 16.26 9.62 5.85
CA PRO A 280 17.13 8.55 6.39
C PRO A 280 16.93 7.21 5.66
N GLU A 281 18.04 6.53 5.30
CA GLU A 281 18.06 5.28 4.51
C GLU A 281 17.36 4.10 5.19
N ASP A 282 17.14 4.18 6.49
CA ASP A 282 16.55 3.11 7.29
C ASP A 282 15.04 3.27 7.55
N LEU A 283 14.36 4.02 6.70
CA LEU A 283 12.90 4.20 6.72
C LEU A 283 12.23 3.61 5.48
N ILE A 284 10.99 3.17 5.64
CA ILE A 284 10.07 2.96 4.51
C ILE A 284 9.27 4.25 4.34
N PHE A 285 9.47 4.95 3.25
CA PHE A 285 8.98 6.32 3.04
C PHE A 285 8.29 6.46 1.69
N GLY A 286 7.20 7.21 1.64
CA GLY A 286 6.46 7.51 0.41
C GLY A 286 7.24 8.43 -0.52
N PHE A 287 7.47 7.97 -1.74
CA PHE A 287 8.21 8.68 -2.78
C PHE A 287 7.47 8.67 -4.12
N PRO A 288 7.81 9.58 -5.05
CA PRO A 288 7.49 9.44 -6.46
C PRO A 288 8.38 8.36 -7.08
N LEU A 289 7.78 7.40 -7.75
CA LEU A 289 8.46 6.23 -8.28
C LEU A 289 8.20 6.04 -9.76
N THR A 290 9.18 5.50 -10.46
CA THR A 290 9.02 4.97 -11.82
C THR A 290 9.35 3.49 -11.86
N SER A 291 8.69 2.76 -12.76
CA SER A 291 8.96 1.36 -13.06
C SER A 291 9.40 1.20 -14.52
N ASN A 292 10.36 0.33 -14.75
CA ASN A 292 10.74 -0.06 -16.10
C ASN A 292 9.87 -1.20 -16.68
N GLY A 293 8.93 -1.72 -15.91
CA GLY A 293 8.09 -2.87 -16.25
C GLY A 293 8.80 -4.23 -16.24
N GLN A 294 10.03 -4.28 -15.73
CA GLN A 294 10.88 -5.47 -15.68
C GLN A 294 11.47 -5.71 -14.26
N GLY A 295 10.80 -5.16 -13.24
CA GLY A 295 11.17 -5.33 -11.82
C GLY A 295 12.06 -4.24 -11.25
N LYS A 296 12.59 -3.30 -12.05
CA LYS A 296 13.36 -2.18 -11.52
C LYS A 296 12.43 -1.00 -11.21
N ILE A 297 12.50 -0.53 -9.97
CA ILE A 297 11.79 0.65 -9.47
C ILE A 297 12.85 1.68 -9.06
N ASP A 298 12.69 2.90 -9.54
CA ASP A 298 13.57 4.01 -9.22
C ASP A 298 12.80 5.14 -8.54
N ILE A 299 13.41 5.76 -7.52
CA ILE A 299 12.90 7.01 -6.93
C ILE A 299 13.20 8.14 -7.91
N VAL A 300 12.18 8.88 -8.32
CA VAL A 300 12.33 10.06 -9.19
C VAL A 300 13.19 11.09 -8.49
N GLN A 301 14.20 11.59 -9.17
CA GLN A 301 15.15 12.58 -8.65
C GLN A 301 14.88 13.97 -9.19
N GLY A 302 15.35 15.01 -8.46
CA GLY A 302 15.35 16.38 -8.94
C GLY A 302 14.00 17.11 -8.85
N ILE A 303 13.03 16.57 -8.10
CA ILE A 303 11.79 17.28 -7.81
C ILE A 303 12.11 18.47 -6.88
N GLU A 304 11.70 19.65 -7.26
CA GLU A 304 11.86 20.84 -6.45
C GLU A 304 10.80 20.88 -5.33
N LEU A 305 11.28 21.03 -4.10
CA LEU A 305 10.45 21.11 -2.91
C LEU A 305 10.55 22.52 -2.33
N ASN A 306 9.46 23.27 -2.35
CA ASN A 306 9.40 24.59 -1.70
C ASN A 306 9.42 24.46 -0.16
N ASP A 307 9.52 25.57 0.54
CA ASP A 307 9.61 25.59 2.02
C ASP A 307 8.39 24.94 2.68
N PHE A 308 7.20 25.08 2.10
CA PHE A 308 5.98 24.45 2.58
C PHE A 308 6.06 22.92 2.49
N ALA A 309 6.45 22.40 1.33
CA ALA A 309 6.64 20.96 1.11
C ALA A 309 7.70 20.40 2.07
N GLN A 310 8.85 21.05 2.18
CA GLN A 310 9.94 20.63 3.08
C GLN A 310 9.47 20.57 4.55
N ALA A 311 8.71 21.57 5.01
CA ALA A 311 8.16 21.56 6.36
C ALA A 311 7.19 20.37 6.59
N LYS A 312 6.34 20.06 5.63
CA LYS A 312 5.40 18.92 5.71
C LYS A 312 6.14 17.58 5.67
N ILE A 313 7.11 17.44 4.78
CA ILE A 313 7.97 16.24 4.67
C ILE A 313 8.73 15.99 5.97
N LYS A 314 9.23 17.05 6.61
CA LYS A 314 9.89 16.93 7.91
C LYS A 314 8.96 16.35 8.98
N ILE A 315 7.72 16.82 9.06
CA ILE A 315 6.74 16.34 10.06
C ILE A 315 6.49 14.83 9.89
N THR A 316 6.26 14.36 8.67
CA THR A 316 6.01 12.94 8.42
C THR A 316 7.25 12.07 8.60
N THR A 317 8.45 12.63 8.33
CA THR A 317 9.72 11.96 8.61
C THR A 317 9.93 11.79 10.12
N ASP A 318 9.70 12.85 10.92
CA ASP A 318 9.82 12.81 12.38
C ASP A 318 8.85 11.76 12.98
N GLU A 319 7.63 11.63 12.41
CA GLU A 319 6.67 10.59 12.83
C GLU A 319 7.23 9.19 12.57
N LEU A 320 7.74 8.92 11.37
CA LEU A 320 8.31 7.61 11.03
C LEU A 320 9.53 7.26 11.88
N LEU A 321 10.39 8.23 12.21
CA LEU A 321 11.50 8.03 13.14
C LEU A 321 11.00 7.66 14.54
N SER A 322 9.95 8.30 15.02
CA SER A 322 9.31 7.97 16.30
C SER A 322 8.68 6.58 16.30
N GLU A 323 8.02 6.18 15.20
CA GLU A 323 7.47 4.83 15.05
C GLU A 323 8.56 3.76 15.01
N LYS A 324 9.65 4.02 14.28
CA LYS A 324 10.81 3.13 14.23
C LYS A 324 11.41 2.91 15.62
N GLU A 325 11.61 3.99 16.40
CA GLU A 325 12.10 3.87 17.79
C GLU A 325 11.14 3.05 18.67
N ALA A 326 9.83 3.18 18.47
CA ALA A 326 8.83 2.42 19.23
C ALA A 326 8.83 0.92 18.95
N VAL A 327 9.38 0.49 17.80
CA VAL A 327 9.47 -0.92 17.38
C VAL A 327 10.90 -1.44 17.28
N LYS A 328 11.89 -0.71 17.79
CA LYS A 328 13.30 -1.05 17.65
C LYS A 328 13.63 -2.47 18.09
N ASP A 329 12.99 -2.94 19.18
CA ASP A 329 13.19 -4.31 19.69
C ASP A 329 12.74 -5.40 18.68
N LEU A 330 11.94 -5.02 17.67
CA LEU A 330 11.52 -5.91 16.58
C LEU A 330 12.42 -5.80 15.35
N LEU A 331 13.31 -4.83 15.30
CA LEU A 331 14.23 -4.62 14.16
C LEU A 331 15.59 -5.30 14.40
N ASP A 332 15.92 -5.59 15.65
CA ASP A 332 17.10 -6.37 16.06
C ASP A 332 16.85 -7.86 15.76
#